data_05f3d29ec2f6f73b53a882b555e5e23a
#
_entry.id   05f3d29ec2f6f73b53a882b555e5e23a
#
_cell.length_a   1.000
_cell.length_b   1.000
_cell.length_c   1.000
_cell.angle_alpha   90.00
_cell.angle_beta   90.00
_cell.angle_gamma   90.00
#
_symmetry.space_group_name_H-M   'P 1'
#
loop_
_entity.id
_entity.type
_entity.pdbx_description
1 polymer ?
#
loop_
_entity_poly.entity_id
_entity_poly.type
_entity_poly.pdbx_seq_one_letter_code
_entity_poly.pdbx_strand_id
1 'polypeptide(L)'
;MTLFCVYYRLMKEADVADLIDTTEMYLKTILELEEDGVTPLRARIVDRLGHSGPTVSQTVARMERDGLLHVMGDRRLELTETGRAHATEVLRKHRLAERLLLDVIGMDWAQVHDEACRWEHVMSDAVEARLEELLSNTCVDPYGNPMPGCEQLQGTHSAELAVRSLEAGTLTLARIGEPIQADTELLASFDELGLRPGARVGLSAHGDVVRVASLDEAGEVRGYLTIPMALAAHLFVRGE
;
A
#
# COMPACT_ATOMS: atom_id res chain seq x y z
N MET A 1 -28.35 -3.96 -25.50
CA MET A 1 -27.10 -3.39 -24.98
C MET A 1 -26.52 -2.54 -26.11
N THR A 2 -26.70 -1.25 -26.06
CA THR A 2 -26.53 -0.30 -27.18
C THR A 2 -25.04 -0.06 -27.47
N LEU A 3 -24.67 0.08 -28.76
CA LEU A 3 -23.33 0.40 -29.27
C LEU A 3 -22.65 1.56 -28.50
N PHE A 4 -23.46 2.47 -27.96
CA PHE A 4 -23.04 3.60 -27.13
C PHE A 4 -22.38 3.16 -25.80
N CYS A 5 -22.85 2.06 -25.19
CA CYS A 5 -22.31 1.55 -23.93
C CYS A 5 -20.95 0.87 -24.13
N VAL A 6 -20.74 0.22 -25.26
CA VAL A 6 -19.46 -0.43 -25.64
C VAL A 6 -18.43 0.63 -26.02
N TYR A 7 -18.84 1.65 -26.79
CA TYR A 7 -17.97 2.77 -27.19
C TYR A 7 -17.53 3.61 -25.98
N TYR A 8 -18.46 3.90 -25.06
CA TYR A 8 -18.18 4.61 -23.82
C TYR A 8 -17.22 3.82 -22.88
N ARG A 9 -17.34 2.48 -22.88
CA ARG A 9 -16.44 1.62 -22.10
C ARG A 9 -15.02 1.55 -22.67
N LEU A 10 -14.89 1.47 -24.01
CA LEU A 10 -13.60 1.49 -24.71
C LEU A 10 -12.87 2.84 -24.61
N MET A 11 -13.63 3.95 -24.64
CA MET A 11 -13.07 5.28 -24.42
C MET A 11 -12.60 5.47 -22.96
N LYS A 12 -13.31 4.92 -21.99
CA LYS A 12 -12.91 4.98 -20.58
C LYS A 12 -11.59 4.27 -20.27
N GLU A 13 -11.33 3.14 -20.88
CA GLU A 13 -10.08 2.38 -20.66
C GLU A 13 -8.86 3.07 -21.30
N ALA A 14 -9.04 3.81 -22.39
CA ALA A 14 -7.97 4.58 -23.04
C ALA A 14 -7.68 5.91 -22.32
N ASP A 15 -8.70 6.62 -21.83
CA ASP A 15 -8.57 7.91 -21.14
C ASP A 15 -7.98 7.79 -19.74
N VAL A 16 -8.19 6.67 -19.04
CA VAL A 16 -7.64 6.46 -17.69
C VAL A 16 -6.12 6.22 -17.73
N ALA A 17 -5.61 5.56 -18.76
CA ALA A 17 -4.17 5.34 -18.90
C ALA A 17 -3.39 6.66 -19.16
N ASP A 18 -4.04 7.69 -19.73
CA ASP A 18 -3.45 9.02 -19.96
C ASP A 18 -3.46 9.92 -18.70
N LEU A 19 -4.25 9.56 -17.68
CA LEU A 19 -4.37 10.33 -16.42
C LEU A 19 -3.38 9.88 -15.34
N ILE A 20 -2.77 8.72 -15.49
CA ILE A 20 -1.82 8.17 -14.51
C ILE A 20 -0.42 8.74 -14.77
N ASP A 21 0.08 9.56 -13.85
CA ASP A 21 1.46 10.03 -13.93
C ASP A 21 2.44 8.94 -13.50
N THR A 22 3.13 8.36 -14.49
CA THR A 22 4.15 7.31 -14.24
C THR A 22 5.24 7.77 -13.27
N THR A 23 5.58 9.06 -13.26
CA THR A 23 6.61 9.61 -12.34
C THR A 23 6.09 9.58 -10.91
N GLU A 24 4.85 9.99 -10.70
CA GLU A 24 4.18 9.96 -9.40
C GLU A 24 4.06 8.53 -8.85
N MET A 25 3.65 7.56 -9.68
CA MET A 25 3.61 6.15 -9.29
C MET A 25 4.98 5.65 -8.80
N TYR A 26 6.07 6.01 -9.49
CA TYR A 26 7.42 5.58 -9.09
C TYR A 26 7.86 6.26 -7.79
N LEU A 27 7.59 7.55 -7.64
CA LEU A 27 7.91 8.31 -6.43
C LEU A 27 7.16 7.72 -5.22
N LYS A 28 5.85 7.47 -5.36
CA LYS A 28 5.03 6.83 -4.32
C LYS A 28 5.58 5.45 -3.96
N THR A 29 5.84 4.59 -4.96
CA THR A 29 6.39 3.25 -4.74
C THR A 29 7.72 3.27 -3.97
N ILE A 30 8.62 4.21 -4.27
CA ILE A 30 9.90 4.34 -3.56
C ILE A 30 9.63 4.72 -2.09
N LEU A 31 8.73 5.66 -1.83
CA LEU A 31 8.40 6.10 -0.47
C LEU A 31 7.74 4.97 0.34
N GLU A 32 6.82 4.21 -0.25
CA GLU A 32 6.18 3.04 0.38
C GLU A 32 7.18 1.93 0.72
N LEU A 33 8.15 1.66 -0.18
CA LEU A 33 9.24 0.72 0.13
C LEU A 33 10.06 1.19 1.33
N GLU A 34 10.37 2.48 1.42
CA GLU A 34 11.07 3.04 2.58
C GLU A 34 10.24 2.90 3.87
N GLU A 35 8.93 3.17 3.82
CA GLU A 35 8.02 3.01 4.95
C GLU A 35 7.94 1.54 5.44
N ASP A 36 8.06 0.60 4.52
CA ASP A 36 8.08 -0.84 4.82
C ASP A 36 9.46 -1.33 5.30
N GLY A 37 10.48 -0.45 5.31
CA GLY A 37 11.86 -0.84 5.65
C GLY A 37 12.53 -1.68 4.56
N VAL A 38 11.97 -1.67 3.35
CA VAL A 38 12.49 -2.39 2.19
C VAL A 38 13.36 -1.46 1.36
N THR A 39 14.61 -1.85 1.09
CA THR A 39 15.53 -1.03 0.29
C THR A 39 14.96 -0.80 -1.13
N PRO A 40 14.74 0.46 -1.56
CA PRO A 40 14.23 0.75 -2.89
C PRO A 40 15.28 0.43 -3.97
N LEU A 41 14.95 -0.52 -4.82
CA LEU A 41 15.76 -0.95 -5.96
C LEU A 41 14.90 -1.00 -7.22
N ARG A 42 15.52 -0.83 -8.40
CA ARG A 42 14.80 -0.98 -9.69
C ARG A 42 14.05 -2.30 -9.80
N ALA A 43 14.62 -3.40 -9.28
CA ALA A 43 13.97 -4.70 -9.30
C ALA A 43 12.66 -4.70 -8.48
N ARG A 44 12.64 -4.00 -7.34
CA ARG A 44 11.42 -3.86 -6.52
C ARG A 44 10.32 -3.08 -7.23
N ILE A 45 10.69 -2.06 -8.02
CA ILE A 45 9.73 -1.32 -8.85
C ILE A 45 9.19 -2.22 -9.97
N VAL A 46 10.05 -3.04 -10.61
CA VAL A 46 9.60 -4.05 -11.59
C VAL A 46 8.56 -4.97 -10.97
N ASP A 47 8.86 -5.53 -9.80
CA ASP A 47 7.99 -6.47 -9.09
C ASP A 47 6.66 -5.79 -8.69
N ARG A 48 6.70 -4.51 -8.26
CA ARG A 48 5.55 -3.78 -7.76
C ARG A 48 4.61 -3.28 -8.88
N LEU A 49 5.17 -2.70 -9.93
CA LEU A 49 4.40 -2.05 -11.00
C LEU A 49 4.21 -2.93 -12.23
N GLY A 50 4.82 -4.11 -12.30
CA GLY A 50 4.75 -4.99 -13.47
C GLY A 50 5.42 -4.42 -14.73
N HIS A 51 6.16 -3.34 -14.63
CA HIS A 51 6.85 -2.72 -15.76
C HIS A 51 8.10 -3.51 -16.14
N SER A 52 8.49 -3.47 -17.43
CA SER A 52 9.71 -4.13 -17.88
C SER A 52 10.98 -3.50 -17.28
N GLY A 53 12.01 -4.29 -17.03
CA GLY A 53 13.29 -3.79 -16.50
C GLY A 53 13.90 -2.62 -17.32
N PRO A 54 13.91 -2.68 -18.68
CA PRO A 54 14.31 -1.54 -19.51
C PRO A 54 13.46 -0.28 -19.29
N THR A 55 12.12 -0.42 -19.19
CA THR A 55 11.21 0.69 -18.90
C THR A 55 11.52 1.34 -17.57
N VAL A 56 11.64 0.53 -16.50
CA VAL A 56 12.02 1.02 -15.17
C VAL A 56 13.36 1.75 -15.21
N SER A 57 14.36 1.19 -15.90
CA SER A 57 15.68 1.82 -15.99
C SER A 57 15.66 3.16 -16.71
N GLN A 58 14.87 3.29 -17.78
CA GLN A 58 14.70 4.56 -18.51
C GLN A 58 13.96 5.61 -17.68
N THR A 59 12.89 5.22 -16.99
CA THR A 59 12.12 6.12 -16.13
C THR A 59 12.97 6.61 -14.96
N VAL A 60 13.68 5.71 -14.27
CA VAL A 60 14.59 6.08 -13.17
C VAL A 60 15.69 7.03 -13.66
N ALA A 61 16.30 6.78 -14.82
CA ALA A 61 17.32 7.68 -15.37
C ALA A 61 16.75 9.06 -15.76
N ARG A 62 15.48 9.14 -16.17
CA ARG A 62 14.79 10.42 -16.40
C ARG A 62 14.57 11.14 -15.08
N MET A 63 14.02 10.47 -14.08
CA MET A 63 13.75 11.05 -12.74
C MET A 63 15.04 11.56 -12.06
N GLU A 64 16.15 10.86 -12.26
CA GLU A 64 17.46 11.31 -11.76
C GLU A 64 17.92 12.60 -12.46
N ARG A 65 17.79 12.69 -13.79
CA ARG A 65 18.09 13.94 -14.54
C ARG A 65 17.16 15.10 -14.14
N ASP A 66 15.91 14.79 -13.81
CA ASP A 66 14.91 15.78 -13.38
C ASP A 66 15.09 16.17 -11.90
N GLY A 67 16.08 15.60 -11.21
CA GLY A 67 16.43 15.93 -9.83
C GLY A 67 15.44 15.41 -8.79
N LEU A 68 14.71 14.34 -9.08
CA LEU A 68 13.72 13.74 -8.17
C LEU A 68 14.30 12.62 -7.29
N LEU A 69 15.34 11.95 -7.75
CA LEU A 69 16.03 10.90 -7.02
C LEU A 69 17.51 10.82 -7.38
N HIS A 70 18.27 10.06 -6.58
CA HIS A 70 19.65 9.67 -6.86
C HIS A 70 19.75 8.14 -6.96
N VAL A 71 20.57 7.66 -7.91
CA VAL A 71 20.96 6.26 -7.98
C VAL A 71 22.31 6.10 -7.27
N MET A 72 22.29 5.51 -6.10
CA MET A 72 23.47 5.33 -5.26
C MET A 72 24.42 4.26 -5.82
N GLY A 73 25.67 4.23 -5.36
CA GLY A 73 26.68 3.27 -5.82
C GLY A 73 26.32 1.81 -5.59
N ASP A 74 25.53 1.51 -4.58
CA ASP A 74 24.94 0.19 -4.29
C ASP A 74 23.62 -0.07 -5.05
N ARG A 75 23.28 0.79 -5.99
CA ARG A 75 22.05 0.75 -6.82
C ARG A 75 20.74 1.07 -6.08
N ARG A 76 20.81 1.46 -4.82
CA ARG A 76 19.66 1.97 -4.08
C ARG A 76 19.16 3.27 -4.70
N LEU A 77 17.85 3.44 -4.73
CA LEU A 77 17.19 4.67 -5.13
C LEU A 77 16.93 5.51 -3.87
N GLU A 78 17.33 6.76 -3.91
CA GLU A 78 17.16 7.70 -2.79
C GLU A 78 16.45 8.95 -3.31
N LEU A 79 15.29 9.26 -2.73
CA LEU A 79 14.53 10.45 -3.10
C LEU A 79 15.28 11.71 -2.71
N THR A 80 15.33 12.70 -3.60
CA THR A 80 15.74 14.06 -3.25
C THR A 80 14.67 14.71 -2.37
N GLU A 81 14.96 15.89 -1.81
CA GLU A 81 13.96 16.67 -1.07
C GLU A 81 12.72 16.96 -1.95
N THR A 82 12.93 17.37 -3.21
CA THR A 82 11.85 17.60 -4.18
C THR A 82 11.08 16.32 -4.49
N GLY A 83 11.78 15.21 -4.78
CA GLY A 83 11.15 13.94 -5.06
C GLY A 83 10.35 13.41 -3.87
N ARG A 84 10.87 13.57 -2.66
CA ARG A 84 10.17 13.19 -1.43
C ARG A 84 8.92 14.02 -1.19
N ALA A 85 8.97 15.35 -1.44
CA ALA A 85 7.80 16.21 -1.31
C ALA A 85 6.67 15.76 -2.27
N HIS A 86 7.00 15.49 -3.54
CA HIS A 86 6.02 14.98 -4.51
C HIS A 86 5.48 13.59 -4.12
N ALA A 87 6.36 12.66 -3.72
CA ALA A 87 5.93 11.34 -3.26
C ALA A 87 4.97 11.43 -2.07
N THR A 88 5.27 12.31 -1.12
CA THR A 88 4.45 12.56 0.08
C THR A 88 3.08 13.12 -0.28
N GLU A 89 3.02 14.06 -1.23
CA GLU A 89 1.77 14.65 -1.71
C GLU A 89 0.87 13.59 -2.35
N VAL A 90 1.40 12.80 -3.30
CA VAL A 90 0.65 11.73 -3.97
C VAL A 90 0.15 10.69 -2.97
N LEU A 91 1.03 10.24 -2.06
CA LEU A 91 0.68 9.25 -1.04
C LEU A 91 -0.41 9.77 -0.09
N ARG A 92 -0.38 11.06 0.27
CA ARG A 92 -1.42 11.67 1.09
C ARG A 92 -2.76 11.72 0.36
N LYS A 93 -2.78 12.15 -0.90
CA LYS A 93 -3.99 12.14 -1.75
C LYS A 93 -4.58 10.73 -1.86
N HIS A 94 -3.71 9.72 -2.05
CA HIS A 94 -4.12 8.31 -2.07
C HIS A 94 -4.84 7.90 -0.78
N ARG A 95 -4.19 8.04 0.37
CA ARG A 95 -4.73 7.62 1.67
C ARG A 95 -5.98 8.41 2.09
N LEU A 96 -6.08 9.68 1.71
CA LEU A 96 -7.31 10.47 1.90
C LEU A 96 -8.45 9.96 1.01
N ALA A 97 -8.16 9.59 -0.25
CA ALA A 97 -9.14 8.97 -1.13
C ALA A 97 -9.65 7.65 -0.55
N GLU A 98 -8.77 6.79 -0.06
CA GLU A 98 -9.14 5.53 0.60
C GLU A 98 -10.10 5.75 1.78
N ARG A 99 -9.81 6.73 2.64
CA ARG A 99 -10.68 7.07 3.78
C ARG A 99 -12.03 7.62 3.33
N LEU A 100 -12.05 8.50 2.31
CA LEU A 100 -13.31 9.00 1.75
C LEU A 100 -14.15 7.86 1.17
N LEU A 101 -13.54 6.99 0.38
CA LEU A 101 -14.21 5.88 -0.28
C LEU A 101 -14.80 4.89 0.74
N LEU A 102 -14.06 4.59 1.81
CA LEU A 102 -14.54 3.68 2.85
C LEU A 102 -15.56 4.35 3.76
N ASP A 103 -15.21 5.48 4.39
CA ASP A 103 -15.95 6.02 5.53
C ASP A 103 -17.18 6.83 5.12
N VAL A 104 -17.14 7.48 3.96
CA VAL A 104 -18.22 8.39 3.51
C VAL A 104 -19.01 7.77 2.37
N ILE A 105 -18.35 7.19 1.38
CA ILE A 105 -19.02 6.56 0.22
C ILE A 105 -19.53 5.16 0.57
N GLY A 106 -18.86 4.45 1.52
CA GLY A 106 -19.25 3.12 1.95
C GLY A 106 -18.86 2.04 0.94
N MET A 107 -17.74 2.25 0.25
CA MET A 107 -17.20 1.28 -0.70
C MET A 107 -16.68 0.04 0.04
N ASP A 108 -16.70 -1.11 -0.63
CA ASP A 108 -16.13 -2.36 -0.11
C ASP A 108 -14.64 -2.19 0.21
N TRP A 109 -14.25 -2.57 1.44
CA TRP A 109 -12.90 -2.40 1.95
C TRP A 109 -11.82 -3.01 1.04
N ALA A 110 -12.10 -4.18 0.44
CA ALA A 110 -11.17 -4.85 -0.47
C ALA A 110 -11.01 -4.13 -1.82
N GLN A 111 -11.89 -3.20 -2.17
CA GLN A 111 -11.88 -2.49 -3.46
C GLN A 111 -11.40 -1.03 -3.35
N VAL A 112 -11.26 -0.52 -2.14
CA VAL A 112 -10.94 0.88 -1.86
C VAL A 112 -9.60 1.29 -2.46
N HIS A 113 -8.57 0.45 -2.32
CA HIS A 113 -7.22 0.73 -2.80
C HIS A 113 -7.17 0.94 -4.31
N ASP A 114 -7.75 0.04 -5.09
CA ASP A 114 -7.77 0.13 -6.56
C ASP A 114 -8.42 1.42 -7.06
N GLU A 115 -9.48 1.89 -6.39
CA GLU A 115 -10.15 3.13 -6.77
C GLU A 115 -9.33 4.35 -6.34
N ALA A 116 -8.71 4.33 -5.17
CA ALA A 116 -7.84 5.40 -4.68
C ALA A 116 -6.63 5.62 -5.60
N CYS A 117 -6.04 4.55 -6.16
CA CYS A 117 -4.97 4.62 -7.15
C CYS A 117 -5.35 5.41 -8.43
N ARG A 118 -6.65 5.47 -8.77
CA ARG A 118 -7.12 6.27 -9.91
C ARG A 118 -7.34 7.74 -9.54
N TRP A 119 -7.64 8.02 -8.27
CA TRP A 119 -7.98 9.35 -7.81
C TRP A 119 -6.78 10.19 -7.41
N GLU A 120 -5.71 9.57 -6.93
CA GLU A 120 -4.51 10.25 -6.43
C GLU A 120 -3.88 11.21 -7.44
N HIS A 121 -3.91 10.86 -8.73
CA HIS A 121 -3.29 11.64 -9.81
C HIS A 121 -4.15 12.80 -10.35
N VAL A 122 -5.45 12.82 -10.01
CA VAL A 122 -6.38 13.83 -10.53
C VAL A 122 -6.94 14.72 -9.42
N MET A 123 -6.64 14.41 -8.16
CA MET A 123 -7.11 15.18 -7.01
C MET A 123 -6.36 16.50 -6.91
N SER A 124 -7.09 17.61 -6.98
CA SER A 124 -6.50 18.95 -6.78
C SER A 124 -6.22 19.21 -5.29
N ASP A 125 -5.26 20.10 -5.01
CA ASP A 125 -4.93 20.53 -3.64
C ASP A 125 -6.12 21.14 -2.91
N ALA A 126 -7.02 21.79 -3.64
CA ALA A 126 -8.25 22.33 -3.05
C ALA A 126 -9.20 21.23 -2.57
N VAL A 127 -9.28 20.09 -3.29
CA VAL A 127 -10.07 18.92 -2.86
C VAL A 127 -9.37 18.23 -1.71
N GLU A 128 -8.06 18.04 -1.79
CA GLU A 128 -7.24 17.47 -0.71
C GLU A 128 -7.46 18.20 0.62
N ALA A 129 -7.34 19.53 0.64
CA ALA A 129 -7.56 20.34 1.83
C ALA A 129 -8.98 20.19 2.40
N ARG A 130 -9.99 20.07 1.54
CA ARG A 130 -11.37 19.84 2.01
C ARG A 130 -11.59 18.43 2.54
N LEU A 131 -10.89 17.43 2.00
CA LEU A 131 -10.92 16.07 2.53
C LEU A 131 -10.24 15.99 3.91
N GLU A 132 -9.12 16.67 4.11
CA GLU A 132 -8.48 16.78 5.42
C GLU A 132 -9.43 17.37 6.48
N GLU A 133 -10.18 18.43 6.13
CA GLU A 133 -11.20 19.01 7.02
C GLU A 133 -12.37 18.03 7.27
N LEU A 134 -12.85 17.35 6.23
CA LEU A 134 -14.01 16.44 6.31
C LEU A 134 -13.69 15.20 7.12
N LEU A 135 -12.50 14.63 6.91
CA LEU A 135 -12.03 13.40 7.53
C LEU A 135 -11.25 13.68 8.82
N SER A 136 -11.56 14.76 9.53
CA SER A 136 -10.82 15.27 10.68
C SER A 136 -10.33 14.18 11.63
N ASN A 137 -9.03 14.24 12.00
CA ASN A 137 -8.29 13.32 12.89
C ASN A 137 -7.95 11.93 12.32
N THR A 138 -7.93 11.77 11.02
CA THR A 138 -7.51 10.51 10.41
C THR A 138 -5.98 10.47 10.30
N CYS A 139 -5.32 9.79 11.24
CA CYS A 139 -3.85 9.60 11.22
C CYS A 139 -3.42 8.31 10.52
N VAL A 140 -4.35 7.48 10.09
CA VAL A 140 -4.08 6.22 9.38
C VAL A 140 -5.08 6.00 8.26
N ASP A 141 -4.65 5.32 7.20
CA ASP A 141 -5.53 4.83 6.14
C ASP A 141 -6.38 3.62 6.60
N PRO A 142 -7.28 3.09 5.76
CA PRO A 142 -8.08 1.91 6.10
C PRO A 142 -7.28 0.64 6.39
N TYR A 143 -6.03 0.60 5.98
CA TYR A 143 -5.11 -0.53 6.12
C TYR A 143 -4.09 -0.33 7.24
N GLY A 144 -4.21 0.76 8.02
CA GLY A 144 -3.38 1.05 9.18
C GLY A 144 -2.07 1.79 8.88
N ASN A 145 -1.81 2.17 7.62
CA ASN A 145 -0.61 2.93 7.30
C ASN A 145 -0.77 4.40 7.74
N PRO A 146 0.27 5.02 8.33
CA PRO A 146 0.16 6.38 8.85
C PRO A 146 0.00 7.39 7.74
N MET A 147 -0.89 8.37 7.90
CA MET A 147 -0.95 9.51 7.00
C MET A 147 0.40 10.23 6.96
N PRO A 148 0.86 10.70 5.79
CA PRO A 148 2.07 11.50 5.71
C PRO A 148 1.99 12.72 6.63
N GLY A 149 2.99 12.84 7.53
CA GLY A 149 3.01 13.87 8.58
C GLY A 149 2.49 13.43 9.95
N CYS A 150 1.84 12.27 10.05
CA CYS A 150 1.49 11.65 11.33
C CYS A 150 2.64 10.78 11.86
N GLU A 151 2.63 10.52 13.18
CA GLU A 151 3.62 9.65 13.81
C GLU A 151 3.52 8.21 13.30
N GLN A 152 4.67 7.59 13.07
CA GLN A 152 4.78 6.17 12.75
C GLN A 152 4.32 5.33 13.95
N LEU A 153 3.64 4.22 13.68
CA LEU A 153 3.22 3.26 14.71
C LEU A 153 4.45 2.62 15.36
N GLN A 154 4.68 2.94 16.62
CA GLN A 154 5.82 2.42 17.37
C GLN A 154 5.66 0.93 17.68
N GLY A 155 6.80 0.20 17.73
CA GLY A 155 6.83 -1.23 18.08
C GLY A 155 6.27 -2.16 17.00
N THR A 156 6.05 -1.66 15.79
CA THR A 156 5.63 -2.51 14.67
C THR A 156 6.83 -3.13 13.95
N HIS A 157 6.66 -4.37 13.53
CA HIS A 157 7.64 -5.08 12.69
C HIS A 157 6.91 -6.02 11.73
N SER A 158 7.60 -6.46 10.68
CA SER A 158 6.96 -7.31 9.69
C SER A 158 6.63 -8.70 10.22
N ALA A 159 5.57 -9.31 9.70
CA ALA A 159 5.21 -10.70 10.00
C ALA A 159 6.34 -11.68 9.60
N GLU A 160 7.12 -11.35 8.55
CA GLU A 160 8.34 -12.10 8.22
C GLU A 160 9.34 -12.10 9.38
N LEU A 161 9.61 -10.93 9.97
CA LEU A 161 10.53 -10.80 11.11
C LEU A 161 9.97 -11.53 12.34
N ALA A 162 8.68 -11.38 12.62
CA ALA A 162 8.02 -12.06 13.75
C ALA A 162 8.19 -13.57 13.68
N VAL A 163 7.89 -14.20 12.53
CA VAL A 163 8.04 -15.65 12.39
C VAL A 163 9.49 -16.13 12.38
N ARG A 164 10.42 -15.32 11.87
CA ARG A 164 11.87 -15.62 11.90
C ARG A 164 12.44 -15.51 13.32
N SER A 165 11.92 -14.59 14.13
CA SER A 165 12.31 -14.40 15.53
C SER A 165 11.63 -15.38 16.47
N LEU A 166 10.78 -16.28 15.96
CA LEU A 166 10.01 -17.25 16.74
C LEU A 166 9.16 -16.55 17.83
N GLU A 167 8.62 -15.39 17.52
CA GLU A 167 7.70 -14.71 18.44
C GLU A 167 6.47 -15.58 18.69
N ALA A 168 6.33 -16.01 19.93
CA ALA A 168 5.20 -16.80 20.36
C ALA A 168 4.17 -15.91 21.06
N GLY A 169 2.89 -16.16 20.78
CA GLY A 169 1.80 -15.47 21.45
C GLY A 169 0.86 -14.76 20.49
N THR A 170 -0.03 -14.02 21.08
CA THR A 170 -0.98 -13.19 20.35
C THR A 170 -0.31 -11.88 19.96
N LEU A 171 -0.45 -11.54 18.71
CA LEU A 171 0.00 -10.27 18.14
C LEU A 171 -1.21 -9.46 17.66
N THR A 172 -1.05 -8.16 17.53
CA THR A 172 -2.05 -7.30 16.90
C THR A 172 -1.60 -6.96 15.49
N LEU A 173 -2.47 -7.18 14.51
CA LEU A 173 -2.27 -6.70 13.14
C LEU A 173 -2.25 -5.18 13.15
N ALA A 174 -1.13 -4.57 12.83
CA ALA A 174 -0.95 -3.12 12.91
C ALA A 174 -1.25 -2.43 11.58
N ARG A 175 -0.66 -2.92 10.47
CA ARG A 175 -0.89 -2.38 9.13
C ARG A 175 -0.64 -3.41 8.04
N ILE A 176 -1.24 -3.16 6.89
CA ILE A 176 -1.13 -3.96 5.68
C ILE A 176 -0.48 -3.08 4.60
N GLY A 177 0.68 -3.49 4.10
CA GLY A 177 1.40 -2.77 3.06
C GLY A 177 0.76 -2.94 1.68
N GLU A 178 1.10 -2.06 0.77
CA GLU A 178 0.49 -1.93 -0.55
C GLU A 178 0.57 -3.22 -1.42
N PRO A 179 1.64 -4.07 -1.39
CA PRO A 179 1.63 -5.31 -2.17
C PRO A 179 0.49 -6.29 -1.84
N ILE A 180 -0.04 -6.20 -0.62
CA ILE A 180 -1.22 -6.99 -0.20
C ILE A 180 -2.50 -6.25 -0.61
N GLN A 181 -2.52 -4.91 -0.50
CA GLN A 181 -3.67 -4.08 -0.87
C GLN A 181 -3.99 -4.14 -2.37
N ALA A 182 -2.97 -4.28 -3.21
CA ALA A 182 -3.11 -4.39 -4.67
C ALA A 182 -3.71 -5.74 -5.12
N ASP A 183 -3.84 -6.72 -4.22
CA ASP A 183 -4.50 -8.01 -4.50
C ASP A 183 -5.90 -8.01 -3.85
N THR A 184 -6.90 -7.59 -4.64
CA THR A 184 -8.28 -7.47 -4.19
C THR A 184 -8.87 -8.81 -3.70
N GLU A 185 -8.47 -9.95 -4.29
CA GLU A 185 -8.96 -11.29 -3.85
C GLU A 185 -8.33 -11.66 -2.51
N LEU A 186 -7.06 -11.36 -2.32
CA LEU A 186 -6.37 -11.56 -1.05
C LEU A 186 -6.96 -10.65 0.03
N LEU A 187 -7.19 -9.36 -0.26
CA LEU A 187 -7.85 -8.44 0.67
C LEU A 187 -9.26 -8.91 1.07
N ALA A 188 -10.05 -9.42 0.13
CA ALA A 188 -11.36 -10.00 0.42
C ALA A 188 -11.23 -11.18 1.41
N SER A 189 -10.21 -12.04 1.23
CA SER A 189 -9.93 -13.14 2.17
C SER A 189 -9.50 -12.65 3.56
N PHE A 190 -8.74 -11.55 3.63
CA PHE A 190 -8.43 -10.88 4.90
C PHE A 190 -9.71 -10.38 5.58
N ASP A 191 -10.60 -9.75 4.82
CA ASP A 191 -11.84 -9.19 5.33
C ASP A 191 -12.81 -10.26 5.85
N GLU A 192 -13.01 -11.35 5.11
CA GLU A 192 -13.85 -12.49 5.52
C GLU A 192 -13.40 -13.10 6.85
N LEU A 193 -12.09 -13.08 7.14
CA LEU A 193 -11.50 -13.56 8.39
C LEU A 193 -11.43 -12.49 9.48
N GLY A 194 -11.89 -11.26 9.21
CA GLY A 194 -11.78 -10.13 10.13
C GLY A 194 -10.35 -9.68 10.38
N LEU A 195 -9.42 -9.97 9.47
CA LEU A 195 -8.00 -9.58 9.54
C LEU A 195 -7.80 -8.14 9.05
N ARG A 196 -8.37 -7.20 9.79
CA ARG A 196 -8.18 -5.75 9.60
C ARG A 196 -7.22 -5.18 10.65
N PRO A 197 -6.65 -3.99 10.46
CA PRO A 197 -5.85 -3.32 11.48
C PRO A 197 -6.56 -3.31 12.84
N GLY A 198 -5.85 -3.72 13.88
CA GLY A 198 -6.41 -3.94 15.23
C GLY A 198 -6.82 -5.38 15.53
N ALA A 199 -6.91 -6.27 14.54
CA ALA A 199 -7.27 -7.67 14.75
C ALA A 199 -6.17 -8.42 15.53
N ARG A 200 -6.57 -9.34 16.40
CA ARG A 200 -5.67 -10.27 17.08
C ARG A 200 -5.28 -11.40 16.14
N VAL A 201 -3.99 -11.68 16.03
CA VAL A 201 -3.46 -12.65 15.09
C VAL A 201 -2.42 -13.57 15.74
N GLY A 202 -2.38 -14.80 15.23
CA GLY A 202 -1.28 -15.74 15.48
C GLY A 202 -0.52 -15.98 14.18
N LEU A 203 0.80 -16.00 14.25
CA LEU A 203 1.67 -16.23 13.09
C LEU A 203 2.43 -17.54 13.21
N SER A 204 2.56 -18.28 12.11
CA SER A 204 3.44 -19.45 12.03
C SER A 204 4.03 -19.62 10.66
N ALA A 205 5.32 -19.96 10.60
CA ALA A 205 6.01 -20.24 9.34
C ALA A 205 5.85 -21.70 8.93
N HIS A 206 5.60 -21.94 7.64
CA HIS A 206 5.50 -23.26 7.04
C HIS A 206 6.25 -23.26 5.70
N GLY A 207 7.55 -23.56 5.71
CA GLY A 207 8.40 -23.43 4.52
C GLY A 207 8.45 -21.98 4.04
N ASP A 208 8.07 -21.76 2.77
CA ASP A 208 8.10 -20.42 2.14
C ASP A 208 6.79 -19.61 2.31
N VAL A 209 5.91 -20.06 3.20
CA VAL A 209 4.66 -19.36 3.49
C VAL A 209 4.50 -19.06 4.97
N VAL A 210 3.75 -18.01 5.26
CA VAL A 210 3.33 -17.63 6.60
C VAL A 210 1.83 -17.87 6.71
N ARG A 211 1.43 -18.63 7.73
CA ARG A 211 0.04 -18.74 8.14
C ARG A 211 -0.29 -17.57 9.07
N VAL A 212 -1.35 -16.85 8.74
CA VAL A 212 -1.94 -15.77 9.53
C VAL A 212 -3.27 -16.25 10.06
N ALA A 213 -3.35 -16.53 11.35
CA ALA A 213 -4.57 -16.96 12.01
C ALA A 213 -5.29 -15.77 12.63
N SER A 214 -6.60 -15.65 12.39
CA SER A 214 -7.47 -14.73 13.11
C SER A 214 -7.84 -15.34 14.47
N LEU A 215 -7.67 -14.57 15.54
CA LEU A 215 -7.94 -15.01 16.92
C LEU A 215 -9.13 -14.24 17.48
N ASP A 216 -9.93 -14.91 18.30
CA ASP A 216 -10.97 -14.24 19.08
C ASP A 216 -10.40 -13.64 20.40
N GLU A 217 -11.28 -13.07 21.23
CA GLU A 217 -10.90 -12.46 22.52
C GLU A 217 -10.32 -13.50 23.50
N ALA A 218 -10.69 -14.77 23.39
CA ALA A 218 -10.15 -15.86 24.19
C ALA A 218 -8.80 -16.39 23.63
N GLY A 219 -8.37 -15.93 22.45
CA GLY A 219 -7.17 -16.42 21.77
C GLY A 219 -7.40 -17.69 20.94
N GLU A 220 -8.66 -18.09 20.75
CA GLU A 220 -9.00 -19.26 19.94
C GLU A 220 -9.01 -18.89 18.44
N VAL A 221 -8.56 -19.83 17.61
CA VAL A 221 -8.46 -19.63 16.15
C VAL A 221 -9.84 -19.68 15.51
N ARG A 222 -10.28 -18.59 14.87
CA ARG A 222 -11.51 -18.49 14.07
C ARG A 222 -11.32 -19.01 12.64
N GLY A 223 -10.15 -18.82 12.10
CA GLY A 223 -9.75 -19.20 10.76
C GLY A 223 -8.34 -18.75 10.47
N TYR A 224 -7.84 -19.09 9.30
CA TYR A 224 -6.51 -18.65 8.87
C TYR A 224 -6.43 -18.56 7.36
N LEU A 225 -5.50 -17.75 6.89
CA LEU A 225 -5.03 -17.75 5.50
C LEU A 225 -3.52 -17.97 5.47
N THR A 226 -2.99 -18.24 4.28
CA THR A 226 -1.55 -18.37 4.07
C THR A 226 -1.09 -17.39 3.01
N ILE A 227 -0.01 -16.67 3.30
CA ILE A 227 0.64 -15.74 2.35
C ILE A 227 2.08 -16.17 2.08
N PRO A 228 2.62 -15.91 0.90
CA PRO A 228 4.05 -16.09 0.64
C PRO A 228 4.90 -15.31 1.64
N MET A 229 6.07 -15.84 2.00
CA MET A 229 7.02 -15.17 2.90
C MET A 229 7.40 -13.77 2.39
N ALA A 230 7.48 -13.59 1.07
CA ALA A 230 7.75 -12.30 0.46
C ALA A 230 6.65 -11.26 0.76
N LEU A 231 5.38 -11.65 0.80
CA LEU A 231 4.27 -10.76 1.20
C LEU A 231 4.22 -10.53 2.71
N ALA A 232 4.70 -11.46 3.53
CA ALA A 232 4.79 -11.30 4.97
C ALA A 232 5.75 -10.17 5.38
N ALA A 233 6.67 -9.74 4.51
CA ALA A 233 7.50 -8.56 4.70
C ALA A 233 6.68 -7.24 4.68
N HIS A 234 5.48 -7.28 4.10
CA HIS A 234 4.56 -6.14 3.95
C HIS A 234 3.30 -6.25 4.84
N LEU A 235 3.26 -7.23 5.74
CA LEU A 235 2.25 -7.36 6.78
C LEU A 235 2.90 -7.02 8.13
N PHE A 236 2.38 -6.05 8.84
CA PHE A 236 3.02 -5.54 10.06
C PHE A 236 2.18 -5.85 11.28
N VAL A 237 2.86 -6.31 12.31
CA VAL A 237 2.28 -6.69 13.59
C VAL A 237 3.00 -5.98 14.74
N ARG A 238 2.37 -5.98 15.91
CA ARG A 238 2.98 -5.55 17.17
C ARG A 238 2.60 -6.51 18.28
N GLY A 239 3.43 -6.60 19.32
CA GLY A 239 3.08 -7.29 20.55
C GLY A 239 1.86 -6.64 21.25
N GLU A 240 1.13 -7.43 22.00
CA GLU A 240 0.06 -6.92 22.90
C GLU A 240 0.65 -6.17 24.09
#